data_c6add28225664595d6c0cdfe4c9c623b
#
_entry.id   c6add28225664595d6c0cdfe4c9c623b
#
_cell.length_a   1.000
_cell.length_b   1.000
_cell.length_c   1.000
_cell.angle_alpha   90.00
_cell.angle_beta   90.00
_cell.angle_gamma   90.00
#
_symmetry.space_group_name_H-M   'P 1'
#
loop_
_entity.id
_entity.type
_entity.pdbx_description
1 polymer ?
#
loop_
_entity_poly.entity_id
_entity_poly.type
_entity_poly.pdbx_seq_one_letter_code
_entity_poly.pdbx_strand_id
1 'polypeptide(L)'
;MTESRDDNDFEATIRRIIREETGLTPVAPAEKWRGGQMVLRPGKPGVQEKAMPIDSFFNKIVMLRNRLRTLEQQINSSELPDDQKLKLQGYITGCYGSLTSFNVLFADEDDQFKGAGE
;
A
#
# COMPACT_ATOMS: atom_id res chain seq x y z
N MET A 1 26.55 -18.69 -3.75
CA MET A 1 25.25 -18.81 -4.34
C MET A 1 24.71 -17.45 -4.76
N THR A 2 24.50 -17.28 -6.03
CA THR A 2 24.12 -15.99 -6.56
C THR A 2 22.69 -15.93 -7.03
N GLU A 3 22.00 -17.05 -6.99
CA GLU A 3 20.66 -17.12 -7.52
C GLU A 3 19.69 -16.16 -6.85
N SER A 4 19.74 -16.02 -5.52
CA SER A 4 18.79 -15.16 -4.84
C SER A 4 19.00 -13.70 -5.23
N ARG A 5 20.24 -13.30 -5.47
CA ARG A 5 20.53 -11.94 -5.90
C ARG A 5 20.05 -11.70 -7.32
N ASP A 6 20.32 -12.66 -8.21
CA ASP A 6 19.87 -12.58 -9.59
C ASP A 6 18.36 -12.62 -9.67
N ASP A 7 17.72 -13.42 -8.82
CA ASP A 7 16.27 -13.52 -8.76
C ASP A 7 15.66 -12.18 -8.32
N ASN A 8 16.28 -11.51 -7.35
CA ASN A 8 15.79 -10.21 -6.89
C ASN A 8 15.89 -9.16 -7.98
N ASP A 9 17.00 -9.16 -8.73
CA ASP A 9 17.18 -8.22 -9.83
C ASP A 9 16.18 -8.48 -10.95
N PHE A 10 15.96 -9.75 -11.24
CA PHE A 10 15.01 -10.15 -12.26
C PHE A 10 13.59 -9.73 -11.86
N GLU A 11 13.23 -10.00 -10.61
CA GLU A 11 11.91 -9.65 -10.10
C GLU A 11 11.69 -8.14 -10.15
N ALA A 12 12.68 -7.36 -9.74
CA ALA A 12 12.57 -5.91 -9.77
C ALA A 12 12.39 -5.41 -11.20
N THR A 13 13.09 -6.03 -12.15
CA THR A 13 12.96 -5.66 -13.57
C THR A 13 11.57 -5.97 -14.08
N ILE A 14 11.03 -7.15 -13.76
CA ILE A 14 9.69 -7.53 -14.17
C ILE A 14 8.65 -6.57 -13.60
N ARG A 15 8.79 -6.23 -12.31
CA ARG A 15 7.86 -5.29 -11.67
C ARG A 15 7.88 -3.94 -12.37
N ARG A 16 9.05 -3.47 -12.73
CA ARG A 16 9.18 -2.19 -13.43
C ARG A 16 8.54 -2.24 -14.80
N ILE A 17 8.78 -3.33 -15.55
CA ILE A 17 8.21 -3.50 -16.88
C ILE A 17 6.68 -3.52 -16.82
N ILE A 18 6.13 -4.27 -15.87
CA ILE A 18 4.68 -4.35 -15.73
C ILE A 18 4.11 -2.98 -15.41
N ARG A 19 4.78 -2.24 -14.53
CA ARG A 19 4.33 -0.90 -14.17
C ARG A 19 4.31 0.03 -15.39
N GLU A 20 5.37 -0.02 -16.19
CA GLU A 20 5.48 0.84 -17.36
C GLU A 20 4.45 0.48 -18.43
N GLU A 21 4.20 -0.81 -18.62
CA GLU A 21 3.31 -1.26 -19.68
C GLU A 21 1.83 -1.12 -19.32
N THR A 22 1.47 -1.37 -18.08
CA THR A 22 0.07 -1.45 -17.66
C THR A 22 -0.37 -0.30 -16.78
N GLY A 23 0.57 0.46 -16.25
CA GLY A 23 0.25 1.48 -15.26
C GLY A 23 -0.06 0.91 -13.89
N LEU A 24 -0.01 -0.40 -13.74
CA LEU A 24 -0.27 -1.07 -12.49
C LEU A 24 1.04 -1.40 -11.79
N THR A 25 1.04 -1.30 -10.47
CA THR A 25 2.20 -1.66 -9.67
C THR A 25 1.94 -2.98 -8.97
N PRO A 26 2.69 -4.04 -9.32
CA PRO A 26 2.54 -5.30 -8.59
C PRO A 26 3.07 -5.09 -7.17
N VAL A 27 2.21 -5.25 -6.19
CA VAL A 27 2.52 -4.99 -4.80
C VAL A 27 2.47 -6.31 -4.03
N ALA A 28 3.53 -6.59 -3.29
CA ALA A 28 3.64 -7.83 -2.54
C ALA A 28 3.70 -7.58 -1.05
N PRO A 29 3.13 -8.49 -0.24
CA PRO A 29 3.29 -8.40 1.21
C PRO A 29 4.69 -8.86 1.61
N ALA A 30 5.17 -8.37 2.75
CA ALA A 30 6.42 -8.86 3.30
C ALA A 30 6.32 -10.36 3.54
N GLU A 31 7.38 -11.09 3.22
CA GLU A 31 7.37 -12.55 3.27
C GLU A 31 6.99 -13.08 4.65
N LYS A 32 7.42 -12.38 5.70
CA LYS A 32 7.15 -12.83 7.06
C LYS A 32 5.68 -12.81 7.44
N TRP A 33 4.85 -12.12 6.67
CA TRP A 33 3.41 -12.04 6.95
C TRP A 33 2.57 -13.00 6.12
N ARG A 34 3.12 -13.57 5.07
CA ARG A 34 2.35 -14.45 4.19
C ARG A 34 1.75 -15.62 4.95
N GLY A 35 0.47 -15.87 4.72
CA GLY A 35 -0.24 -16.95 5.38
C GLY A 35 -0.55 -16.71 6.85
N GLY A 36 -0.25 -15.51 7.36
CA GLY A 36 -0.50 -15.19 8.75
C GLY A 36 -1.93 -14.72 9.01
N GLN A 37 -2.17 -14.41 10.26
CA GLN A 37 -3.48 -13.97 10.74
C GLN A 37 -3.39 -12.60 11.38
N MET A 38 -4.37 -11.78 11.11
CA MET A 38 -4.56 -10.52 11.81
C MET A 38 -5.62 -10.76 12.87
N VAL A 39 -5.29 -10.55 14.12
CA VAL A 39 -6.17 -10.90 15.24
C VAL A 39 -6.61 -9.65 15.97
N LEU A 40 -7.92 -9.52 16.12
CA LEU A 40 -8.49 -8.47 16.96
C LEU A 40 -8.79 -9.10 18.32
N ARG A 41 -8.06 -8.66 19.32
CA ARG A 41 -8.19 -9.20 20.67
C ARG A 41 -8.97 -8.21 21.53
N PRO A 42 -10.13 -8.62 22.04
CA PRO A 42 -10.93 -7.70 22.86
C PRO A 42 -10.19 -7.29 24.14
N GLY A 43 -10.50 -6.09 24.60
CA GLY A 43 -9.95 -5.62 25.87
C GLY A 43 -10.69 -6.17 27.09
N LYS A 44 -11.77 -6.91 26.87
CA LYS A 44 -12.57 -7.46 27.97
C LYS A 44 -12.36 -8.97 28.04
N PRO A 45 -12.17 -9.50 29.26
CA PRO A 45 -12.05 -10.97 29.41
C PRO A 45 -13.35 -11.66 29.00
N GLY A 46 -13.20 -12.86 28.46
CA GLY A 46 -14.35 -13.67 28.09
C GLY A 46 -14.99 -13.35 26.77
N VAL A 47 -14.50 -12.34 26.06
CA VAL A 47 -15.01 -12.00 24.73
C VAL A 47 -14.14 -12.67 23.67
N GLN A 48 -14.77 -13.19 22.64
CA GLN A 48 -14.09 -13.96 21.62
C GLN A 48 -13.27 -13.07 20.70
N GLU A 49 -12.07 -13.54 20.36
CA GLU A 49 -11.22 -12.87 19.38
C GLU A 49 -11.80 -13.02 17.99
N LYS A 50 -11.45 -12.08 17.13
CA LYS A 50 -11.79 -12.16 15.72
C LYS A 50 -10.50 -12.17 14.91
N ALA A 51 -10.40 -13.11 13.97
CA ALA A 51 -9.21 -13.21 13.14
C ALA A 51 -9.59 -13.11 11.68
N MET A 52 -8.67 -12.59 10.88
CA MET A 52 -8.80 -12.57 9.43
C MET A 52 -7.44 -12.85 8.83
N PRO A 53 -7.39 -13.50 7.65
CA PRO A 53 -6.11 -13.74 7.00
C PRO A 53 -5.43 -12.41 6.67
N ILE A 54 -4.14 -12.33 6.96
CA ILE A 54 -3.38 -11.11 6.62
C ILE A 54 -3.41 -10.86 5.12
N ASP A 55 -3.33 -11.92 4.32
CA ASP A 55 -3.33 -11.75 2.86
C ASP A 55 -4.59 -11.04 2.38
N SER A 56 -5.76 -11.37 2.93
CA SER A 56 -7.00 -10.70 2.57
C SER A 56 -7.00 -9.23 3.00
N PHE A 57 -6.53 -8.98 4.20
CA PHE A 57 -6.44 -7.62 4.71
C PHE A 57 -5.47 -6.80 3.87
N PHE A 58 -4.32 -7.39 3.55
CA PHE A 58 -3.31 -6.72 2.74
C PHE A 58 -3.87 -6.31 1.38
N ASN A 59 -4.66 -7.20 0.76
CA ASN A 59 -5.27 -6.87 -0.53
C ASN A 59 -6.17 -5.64 -0.44
N LYS A 60 -6.92 -5.50 0.65
CA LYS A 60 -7.76 -4.32 0.84
C LYS A 60 -6.94 -3.05 1.00
N ILE A 61 -5.82 -3.16 1.70
CA ILE A 61 -4.92 -2.02 1.88
C ILE A 61 -4.32 -1.60 0.53
N VAL A 62 -3.92 -2.58 -0.29
CA VAL A 62 -3.39 -2.29 -1.62
C VAL A 62 -4.45 -1.64 -2.51
N MET A 63 -5.68 -2.13 -2.46
CA MET A 63 -6.76 -1.54 -3.24
C MET A 63 -6.99 -0.08 -2.86
N LEU A 64 -7.00 0.20 -1.57
CA LEU A 64 -7.16 1.57 -1.10
C LEU A 64 -6.01 2.45 -1.57
N ARG A 65 -4.79 1.95 -1.45
CA ARG A 65 -3.60 2.66 -1.92
C ARG A 65 -3.72 3.01 -3.40
N ASN A 66 -4.11 2.04 -4.20
CA ASN A 66 -4.20 2.25 -5.65
C ASN A 66 -5.31 3.24 -5.99
N ARG A 67 -6.43 3.19 -5.27
CA ARG A 67 -7.52 4.13 -5.50
C ARG A 67 -7.15 5.55 -5.13
N LEU A 68 -6.41 5.72 -4.04
CA LEU A 68 -5.93 7.04 -3.66
C LEU A 68 -4.95 7.59 -4.69
N ARG A 69 -4.08 6.74 -5.23
CA ARG A 69 -3.15 7.16 -6.28
C ARG A 69 -3.90 7.55 -7.55
N THR A 70 -4.92 6.79 -7.91
CA THR A 70 -5.74 7.13 -9.07
C THR A 70 -6.44 8.46 -8.86
N LEU A 71 -7.00 8.69 -7.67
CA LEU A 71 -7.64 9.95 -7.36
C LEU A 71 -6.66 11.11 -7.48
N GLU A 72 -5.45 10.91 -6.97
CA GLU A 72 -4.41 11.92 -7.06
C GLU A 72 -4.11 12.29 -8.51
N GLN A 73 -4.00 11.28 -9.37
CA GLN A 73 -3.76 11.50 -10.80
C GLN A 73 -4.93 12.24 -11.44
N GLN A 74 -6.15 11.89 -11.07
CA GLN A 74 -7.34 12.56 -11.61
C GLN A 74 -7.37 14.03 -11.23
N ILE A 75 -7.00 14.33 -10.01
CA ILE A 75 -6.94 15.72 -9.56
C ILE A 75 -5.88 16.48 -10.33
N ASN A 76 -4.68 15.87 -10.46
CA ASN A 76 -3.56 16.52 -11.13
C ASN A 76 -3.84 16.81 -12.61
N SER A 77 -4.59 15.94 -13.26
CA SER A 77 -4.91 16.11 -14.67
C SER A 77 -6.21 16.87 -14.92
N SER A 78 -6.90 17.29 -13.85
CA SER A 78 -8.14 18.01 -14.00
C SER A 78 -7.90 19.47 -14.37
N GLU A 79 -8.99 20.18 -14.70
CA GLU A 79 -8.92 21.59 -15.02
C GLU A 79 -9.19 22.49 -13.81
N LEU A 80 -9.13 21.92 -12.62
CA LEU A 80 -9.31 22.69 -11.39
C LEU A 80 -8.20 23.74 -11.25
N PRO A 81 -8.50 24.89 -10.64
CA PRO A 81 -7.44 25.87 -10.31
C PRO A 81 -6.38 25.25 -9.41
N ASP A 82 -5.16 25.75 -9.52
CA ASP A 82 -4.03 25.19 -8.78
C ASP A 82 -4.21 25.19 -7.27
N ASP A 83 -4.86 26.24 -6.73
CA ASP A 83 -5.09 26.29 -5.29
C ASP A 83 -6.05 25.20 -4.84
N GLN A 84 -7.02 24.85 -5.67
CA GLN A 84 -7.95 23.78 -5.39
C GLN A 84 -7.27 22.42 -5.47
N LYS A 85 -6.43 22.24 -6.48
CA LYS A 85 -5.65 21.00 -6.60
C LYS A 85 -4.80 20.78 -5.37
N LEU A 86 -4.13 21.84 -4.92
CA LEU A 86 -3.26 21.76 -3.76
C LEU A 86 -4.04 21.36 -2.51
N LYS A 87 -5.22 21.94 -2.35
CA LYS A 87 -6.07 21.62 -1.20
C LYS A 87 -6.49 20.16 -1.21
N LEU A 88 -6.92 19.66 -2.37
CA LEU A 88 -7.36 18.27 -2.49
C LEU A 88 -6.20 17.30 -2.31
N GLN A 89 -5.02 17.66 -2.85
CA GLN A 89 -3.82 16.85 -2.65
C GLN A 89 -3.46 16.75 -1.17
N GLY A 90 -3.71 17.82 -0.42
CA GLY A 90 -3.47 17.81 1.02
C GLY A 90 -4.31 16.78 1.74
N TYR A 91 -5.56 16.62 1.34
CA TYR A 91 -6.41 15.59 1.93
C TYR A 91 -5.91 14.19 1.62
N ILE A 92 -5.43 13.98 0.40
CA ILE A 92 -4.88 12.67 0.01
C ILE A 92 -3.62 12.37 0.79
N THR A 93 -2.73 13.36 0.92
CA THR A 93 -1.52 13.23 1.71
C THR A 93 -1.86 12.87 3.17
N GLY A 94 -2.92 13.49 3.68
CA GLY A 94 -3.41 13.17 5.02
C GLY A 94 -3.89 11.73 5.12
N CYS A 95 -4.56 11.22 4.09
CA CYS A 95 -4.97 9.83 4.06
C CYS A 95 -3.76 8.90 4.10
N TYR A 96 -2.74 9.20 3.29
CA TYR A 96 -1.51 8.41 3.33
C TYR A 96 -0.88 8.42 4.72
N GLY A 97 -0.85 9.60 5.34
CA GLY A 97 -0.29 9.70 6.69
C GLY A 97 -1.02 8.84 7.69
N SER A 98 -2.34 8.77 7.57
CA SER A 98 -3.16 7.94 8.47
C SER A 98 -2.92 6.46 8.27
N LEU A 99 -2.38 6.06 7.13
CA LEU A 99 -2.21 4.66 6.78
C LEU A 99 -0.79 4.15 6.96
N THR A 100 0.12 4.99 7.44
CA THR A 100 1.54 4.61 7.57
C THR A 100 1.75 3.46 8.54
N SER A 101 0.83 3.25 9.48
CA SER A 101 0.91 2.11 10.40
C SER A 101 0.93 0.78 9.66
N PHE A 102 0.34 0.74 8.47
CA PHE A 102 0.26 -0.49 7.68
C PHE A 102 1.45 -0.70 6.77
N ASN A 103 2.42 0.23 6.80
CA ASN A 103 3.61 0.07 5.96
C ASN A 103 4.40 -1.19 6.31
N VAL A 104 4.26 -1.68 7.53
CA VAL A 104 4.93 -2.90 7.97
C VAL A 104 4.52 -4.12 7.14
N LEU A 105 3.38 -4.05 6.46
CA LEU A 105 2.87 -5.18 5.68
C LEU A 105 3.53 -5.31 4.31
N PHE A 106 4.16 -4.25 3.80
CA PHE A 106 4.68 -4.22 2.43
C PHE A 106 6.09 -4.81 2.38
N ALA A 107 6.35 -5.59 1.32
CA ALA A 107 7.69 -6.10 1.08
C ALA A 107 8.64 -4.99 0.64
N ASP A 108 8.11 -4.03 -0.09
CA ASP A 108 8.91 -3.02 -0.79
C ASP A 108 8.64 -1.64 -0.22
N GLU A 109 9.71 -0.94 0.15
CA GLU A 109 9.57 0.38 0.70
C GLU A 109 8.93 1.35 -0.28
N ASP A 110 9.17 1.15 -1.58
CA ASP A 110 8.59 2.01 -2.60
C ASP A 110 7.07 1.91 -2.68
N ASP A 111 6.51 0.81 -2.18
CA ASP A 111 5.05 0.59 -2.21
C ASP A 111 4.36 1.17 -0.98
N GLN A 112 5.09 1.58 0.02
CA GLN A 112 4.54 2.05 1.28
C GLN A 112 3.85 3.40 1.15
N PHE A 113 2.96 3.67 2.10
CA PHE A 113 2.30 4.97 2.19
C PHE A 113 3.30 6.03 2.62
N LYS A 114 3.28 7.17 1.95
CA LYS A 114 4.16 8.28 2.27
C LYS A 114 3.31 9.52 2.42
N GLY A 115 3.02 9.86 3.67
CA GLY A 115 2.23 11.02 3.99
C GLY A 115 3.04 11.98 4.82
N ALA A 116 2.48 13.18 4.97
CA ALA A 116 3.09 14.17 5.84
C ALA A 116 2.58 13.96 7.24
N GLY A 117 3.42 13.71 8.15
CA GLY A 117 3.17 13.71 9.56
C GLY A 117 2.21 12.71 10.02
N GLU A 118 2.14 11.73 10.18
CA GLU A 118 1.28 10.89 10.68
C GLU A 118 0.90 11.05 11.98
#